data_02e38fa9846f3067ae8452f4193c5b48
#
_entry.id   02e38fa9846f3067ae8452f4193c5b48
#
_cell.length_a   1.000
_cell.length_b   1.000
_cell.length_c   1.000
_cell.angle_alpha   90.00
_cell.angle_beta   90.00
_cell.angle_gamma   90.00
#
_symmetry.space_group_name_H-M   'P 1'
#
loop_
_entity.id
_entity.type
_entity.pdbx_description
1 polymer ?
#
loop_
_entity_poly.entity_id
_entity_poly.type
_entity_poly.pdbx_seq_one_letter_code
_entity_poly.pdbx_strand_id
1 'polypeptide(L)'
;MEPDRTRCGGRAALLVMGVRSGAGRTTPRRRGTGLPGAATLLWLLPALLTYWVRCAESAKPSNIVLILADDQDVQLGGMTPMKKTRTLIGEAGATFVNAYTVTPLCCPSRSSILTGRYPHNHEVRNNSLTGNCSSPQWQKGPESEAFPVYLSKQKYQTFFAGKYLNQYGKKDAGDVSHVPPGWNHWHALVGNSQYYNYTLSVDGKEEKHGDSYEKDYLTDLMLNRSLKFLEGRSPYYPFFLMLSPPAPHSPWTAAPQYQKEFADVKAPRDGSFDKPGKDKHWLLRQPINPMPDSSLNYLDNAYRKRWQTLLSVDDMVETLVNKLDSIKELDNTYIFYTSDNGYHTGQFSLPIDKRQLYEFDIRIPLLVRGPGIKPNQTLKAPVLNIDLAPTIMDIAGLNLSSVNVDGQSFLSQMAPSLRNGSVRPFFLVEYTGEGHPTPDPACPKQGPGVSQCFPDCVCEDAYNNTYACVRTLDSENNLQYCEFADSESFVEVYNLTSDPHQLENIVKKVDPTVLQAMNQRLIKLQSCEGDTCRHIK
;
A
#
# COMPACT_ATOMS: atom_id res chain seq x y z
N MET A 1 -38.23 11.17 17.58
CA MET A 1 -37.49 10.69 18.75
C MET A 1 -36.25 11.58 18.86
N GLU A 2 -36.31 12.49 19.83
CA GLU A 2 -35.23 13.46 20.10
C GLU A 2 -33.96 12.77 20.62
N PRO A 3 -32.76 13.28 20.33
CA PRO A 3 -31.54 12.75 20.93
C PRO A 3 -31.25 13.38 22.27
N ASP A 4 -31.01 12.50 23.22
CA ASP A 4 -30.67 12.74 24.61
C ASP A 4 -29.36 13.55 24.78
N ARG A 5 -29.46 14.65 25.51
CA ARG A 5 -28.33 15.49 25.98
C ARG A 5 -27.88 14.97 27.34
N THR A 6 -26.75 14.28 27.41
CA THR A 6 -26.12 14.03 28.72
C THR A 6 -24.60 14.19 28.71
N ARG A 7 -24.18 15.25 29.38
CA ARG A 7 -23.15 15.41 30.41
C ARG A 7 -21.68 15.33 30.00
N CYS A 8 -21.08 16.51 29.85
CA CYS A 8 -19.67 16.74 30.21
C CYS A 8 -19.57 16.90 31.73
N GLY A 9 -19.06 15.91 32.42
CA GLY A 9 -18.71 15.96 33.84
C GLY A 9 -17.20 16.11 34.03
N GLY A 10 -16.69 17.33 34.09
CA GLY A 10 -15.32 17.62 34.48
C GLY A 10 -15.26 18.10 35.95
N ARG A 11 -14.60 17.35 36.82
CA ARG A 11 -14.29 17.74 38.18
C ARG A 11 -13.24 18.86 38.20
N ALA A 12 -13.62 20.05 38.65
CA ALA A 12 -12.68 21.09 38.97
C ALA A 12 -12.06 20.79 40.36
N ALA A 13 -10.75 20.63 40.41
CA ALA A 13 -10.00 20.59 41.67
C ALA A 13 -9.74 22.02 42.14
N LEU A 14 -10.32 22.37 43.26
CA LEU A 14 -10.07 23.63 43.96
C LEU A 14 -8.71 23.56 44.69
N LEU A 15 -7.74 24.36 44.23
CA LEU A 15 -6.49 24.57 44.95
C LEU A 15 -6.73 25.67 46.02
N VAL A 16 -6.82 25.30 47.27
CA VAL A 16 -6.85 26.25 48.42
C VAL A 16 -5.40 26.52 48.81
N MET A 17 -4.94 27.75 48.56
CA MET A 17 -3.69 28.25 49.13
C MET A 17 -3.95 28.78 50.55
N GLY A 18 -3.42 28.06 51.52
CA GLY A 18 -3.41 28.48 52.92
C GLY A 18 -2.37 29.57 53.19
N VAL A 19 -2.82 30.71 53.64
CA VAL A 19 -1.97 31.78 54.16
C VAL A 19 -1.76 31.53 55.65
N ARG A 20 -0.53 31.32 56.09
CA ARG A 20 -0.13 31.29 57.51
C ARG A 20 0.08 32.70 58.02
N SER A 21 -0.63 33.03 59.06
CA SER A 21 -0.45 34.22 59.86
C SER A 21 0.74 34.11 60.80
N GLY A 22 1.64 35.07 60.76
CA GLY A 22 2.69 35.29 61.76
C GLY A 22 2.47 36.64 62.45
N ALA A 23 2.24 36.62 63.76
CA ALA A 23 2.02 37.76 64.58
C ALA A 23 3.33 38.49 64.94
N GLY A 24 3.29 39.86 65.00
CA GLY A 24 4.36 40.68 65.54
C GLY A 24 3.87 42.10 65.74
N ARG A 25 3.74 42.46 67.06
CA ARG A 25 3.30 43.75 67.58
C ARG A 25 4.23 44.91 67.19
N THR A 26 3.67 46.11 66.90
CA THR A 26 3.76 47.34 67.75
C THR A 26 3.18 48.58 67.04
N THR A 27 2.44 49.34 67.80
CA THR A 27 1.76 50.60 67.51
C THR A 27 2.74 51.82 67.56
N PRO A 28 2.31 53.13 67.39
CA PRO A 28 1.22 53.75 66.62
C PRO A 28 1.64 55.07 65.91
N ARG A 29 0.78 55.63 65.10
CA ARG A 29 0.45 57.09 65.02
C ARG A 29 0.33 57.71 63.61
N ARG A 30 -0.87 58.19 63.43
CA ARG A 30 -1.37 59.50 62.93
C ARG A 30 -1.55 59.71 61.39
N ARG A 31 -2.84 59.93 61.12
CA ARG A 31 -3.46 60.98 60.30
C ARG A 31 -3.10 61.10 58.80
N GLY A 32 -4.16 61.02 58.03
CA GLY A 32 -4.21 61.60 56.68
C GLY A 32 -5.40 61.12 55.88
N THR A 33 -6.38 61.91 55.80
CA THR A 33 -7.61 61.92 55.00
C THR A 33 -7.36 61.70 53.53
N GLY A 34 -8.24 60.97 52.83
CA GLY A 34 -8.40 61.03 51.39
C GLY A 34 -8.97 59.78 50.80
N LEU A 35 -10.28 59.68 50.63
CA LEU A 35 -10.89 58.85 49.62
C LEU A 35 -10.57 59.42 48.22
N PRO A 36 -10.24 58.61 47.24
CA PRO A 36 -11.10 58.60 46.09
C PRO A 36 -11.31 57.22 45.45
N GLY A 37 -12.53 57.00 45.01
CA GLY A 37 -12.83 56.60 43.66
C GLY A 37 -12.83 55.11 43.37
N ALA A 38 -13.98 54.49 43.59
CA ALA A 38 -14.39 53.24 42.96
C ALA A 38 -14.48 53.39 41.41
N ALA A 39 -13.39 53.15 40.69
CA ALA A 39 -13.42 53.19 39.22
C ALA A 39 -12.41 52.25 38.50
N THR A 40 -11.89 51.20 39.15
CA THR A 40 -10.88 50.33 38.49
C THR A 40 -11.21 48.84 38.50
N LEU A 41 -12.46 48.45 38.76
CA LEU A 41 -12.82 47.01 38.75
C LEU A 41 -13.77 46.59 37.63
N LEU A 42 -14.03 47.42 36.61
CA LEU A 42 -14.99 47.09 35.53
C LEU A 42 -14.37 46.76 34.17
N TRP A 43 -13.03 46.71 34.04
CA TRP A 43 -12.37 46.42 32.75
C TRP A 43 -11.69 45.05 32.66
N LEU A 44 -11.77 44.21 33.69
CA LEU A 44 -11.19 42.85 33.68
C LEU A 44 -12.18 41.71 33.34
N LEU A 45 -13.47 42.00 33.33
CA LEU A 45 -14.52 41.00 33.05
C LEU A 45 -14.67 40.61 31.54
N PRO A 46 -14.47 41.48 30.53
CA PRO A 46 -14.59 41.05 29.14
C PRO A 46 -13.37 40.26 28.65
N ALA A 47 -12.18 40.44 29.26
CA ALA A 47 -10.98 39.69 28.85
C ALA A 47 -10.96 38.22 29.30
N LEU A 48 -11.65 37.91 30.40
CA LEU A 48 -11.81 36.53 30.90
C LEU A 48 -12.91 35.75 30.17
N LEU A 49 -13.93 36.43 29.62
CA LEU A 49 -14.97 35.76 28.82
C LEU A 49 -14.54 35.42 27.39
N THR A 50 -13.56 36.13 26.80
CA THR A 50 -13.00 35.79 25.48
C THR A 50 -11.97 34.67 25.56
N TYR A 51 -11.45 34.30 26.71
CA TYR A 51 -10.52 33.20 26.91
C TYR A 51 -11.21 31.82 27.07
N TRP A 52 -12.53 31.79 27.33
CA TRP A 52 -13.29 30.56 27.61
C TRP A 52 -14.13 30.03 26.45
N VAL A 53 -14.04 30.62 25.24
CA VAL A 53 -14.77 30.14 24.05
C VAL A 53 -13.83 29.74 22.91
N ARG A 54 -12.59 29.39 23.20
CA ARG A 54 -11.90 28.39 22.39
C ARG A 54 -12.13 27.04 23.05
N CYS A 55 -13.36 26.52 22.99
CA CYS A 55 -13.54 25.09 22.88
C CYS A 55 -12.63 24.68 21.72
N ALA A 56 -11.58 23.89 22.01
CA ALA A 56 -10.86 23.22 21.00
C ALA A 56 -11.93 22.45 20.21
N GLU A 57 -12.35 22.97 19.05
CA GLU A 57 -13.01 22.13 18.05
C GLU A 57 -12.08 20.97 17.89
N SER A 58 -12.50 19.81 18.36
CA SER A 58 -11.80 18.55 18.12
C SER A 58 -11.61 18.50 16.60
N ALA A 59 -10.36 18.63 16.15
CA ALA A 59 -10.05 18.65 14.73
C ALA A 59 -10.74 17.43 14.11
N LYS A 60 -11.55 17.66 13.06
CA LYS A 60 -12.22 16.58 12.33
C LYS A 60 -11.15 15.55 11.93
N PRO A 61 -11.35 14.25 12.18
CA PRO A 61 -10.40 13.22 11.74
C PRO A 61 -10.12 13.36 10.24
N SER A 62 -8.87 13.14 9.84
CA SER A 62 -8.46 13.28 8.44
C SER A 62 -9.14 12.24 7.56
N ASN A 63 -9.53 12.64 6.37
CA ASN A 63 -9.96 11.73 5.33
C ASN A 63 -8.77 10.98 4.76
N ILE A 64 -9.02 9.81 4.17
CA ILE A 64 -7.96 8.97 3.62
C ILE A 64 -8.38 8.46 2.25
N VAL A 65 -7.48 8.55 1.28
CA VAL A 65 -7.61 7.99 -0.06
C VAL A 65 -6.44 7.06 -0.31
N LEU A 66 -6.72 5.84 -0.76
CA LEU A 66 -5.72 4.87 -1.21
C LEU A 66 -6.00 4.52 -2.68
N ILE A 67 -5.05 4.80 -3.56
CA ILE A 67 -5.07 4.40 -4.96
C ILE A 67 -4.05 3.28 -5.13
N LEU A 68 -4.54 2.08 -5.46
CA LEU A 68 -3.74 0.85 -5.56
C LEU A 68 -3.74 0.35 -7.00
N ALA A 69 -2.67 0.65 -7.76
CA ALA A 69 -2.44 0.12 -9.10
C ALA A 69 -2.20 -1.40 -9.08
N ASP A 70 -2.33 -2.04 -10.23
CA ASP A 70 -2.20 -3.49 -10.42
C ASP A 70 -1.01 -3.79 -11.34
N ASP A 71 0.07 -4.39 -10.82
CA ASP A 71 1.31 -4.68 -11.55
C ASP A 71 2.12 -3.44 -11.97
N GLN A 72 2.15 -2.36 -11.20
CA GLN A 72 2.95 -1.19 -11.58
C GLN A 72 4.33 -1.21 -10.96
N ASP A 73 5.33 -1.36 -11.82
CA ASP A 73 6.74 -1.25 -11.47
C ASP A 73 7.16 0.21 -11.19
N VAL A 74 8.27 0.36 -10.52
CA VAL A 74 9.01 1.63 -10.42
C VAL A 74 10.38 1.53 -11.09
N GLN A 75 10.98 0.35 -11.06
CA GLN A 75 12.35 0.10 -11.53
C GLN A 75 12.50 0.31 -13.04
N LEU A 76 11.51 -0.06 -13.81
CA LEU A 76 11.52 0.02 -15.27
C LEU A 76 10.82 1.27 -15.82
N GLY A 77 10.60 2.25 -14.97
CA GLY A 77 10.02 3.54 -15.36
C GLY A 77 8.50 3.58 -15.42
N GLY A 78 7.82 2.67 -14.73
CA GLY A 78 6.34 2.62 -14.69
C GLY A 78 5.67 3.90 -14.17
N MET A 79 6.40 4.78 -13.48
CA MET A 79 5.92 6.10 -13.07
C MET A 79 6.15 7.22 -14.11
N THR A 80 6.81 6.94 -15.23
CA THR A 80 7.12 7.94 -16.27
C THR A 80 5.87 8.54 -16.92
N PRO A 81 4.84 7.77 -17.29
CA PRO A 81 3.60 8.31 -17.86
C PRO A 81 2.74 9.06 -16.84
N MET A 82 2.95 8.85 -15.54
CA MET A 82 2.13 9.35 -14.42
C MET A 82 2.52 10.78 -14.00
N LYS A 83 2.50 11.73 -14.93
CA LYS A 83 2.99 13.10 -14.69
C LYS A 83 2.16 13.86 -13.66
N LYS A 84 0.83 13.76 -13.74
CA LYS A 84 -0.11 14.43 -12.85
C LYS A 84 -0.03 13.85 -11.44
N THR A 85 0.01 12.53 -11.32
CA THR A 85 0.17 11.80 -10.06
C THR A 85 1.48 12.18 -9.36
N ARG A 86 2.59 12.23 -10.10
CA ARG A 86 3.88 12.65 -9.56
C ARG A 86 3.82 14.09 -9.02
N THR A 87 3.24 15.02 -9.76
CA THR A 87 3.13 16.42 -9.34
C THR A 87 2.12 16.60 -8.20
N LEU A 88 0.92 16.05 -8.34
CA LEU A 88 -0.18 16.31 -7.41
C LEU A 88 -0.07 15.54 -6.08
N ILE A 89 0.64 14.42 -6.06
CA ILE A 89 0.86 13.63 -4.84
C ILE A 89 2.33 13.67 -4.43
N GLY A 90 3.27 13.28 -5.29
CA GLY A 90 4.69 13.16 -4.96
C GLY A 90 5.35 14.50 -4.65
N GLU A 91 5.30 15.46 -5.58
CA GLU A 91 5.90 16.79 -5.41
C GLU A 91 5.12 17.65 -4.41
N ALA A 92 3.79 17.46 -4.33
CA ALA A 92 2.96 18.11 -3.32
C ALA A 92 3.09 17.48 -1.91
N GLY A 93 3.84 16.39 -1.78
CA GLY A 93 4.04 15.65 -0.54
C GLY A 93 5.39 14.93 -0.51
N ALA A 94 5.37 13.62 -0.37
CA ALA A 94 6.54 12.76 -0.24
C ALA A 94 6.55 11.61 -1.25
N THR A 95 7.73 11.30 -1.78
CA THR A 95 8.01 10.11 -2.57
C THR A 95 8.95 9.19 -1.78
N PHE A 96 8.52 7.95 -1.56
CA PHE A 96 9.35 6.91 -0.97
C PHE A 96 10.12 6.19 -2.09
N VAL A 97 11.44 6.23 -2.02
CA VAL A 97 12.28 5.58 -3.04
C VAL A 97 12.59 4.12 -2.70
N ASN A 98 12.30 3.70 -1.48
CA ASN A 98 12.51 2.34 -0.98
C ASN A 98 11.19 1.77 -0.41
N ALA A 99 10.17 1.67 -1.26
CA ALA A 99 8.92 1.00 -0.94
C ALA A 99 8.90 -0.40 -1.58
N TYR A 100 8.52 -1.41 -0.81
CA TYR A 100 8.58 -2.81 -1.23
C TYR A 100 7.28 -3.55 -0.94
N THR A 101 6.95 -4.50 -1.81
CA THR A 101 5.98 -5.56 -1.48
C THR A 101 6.69 -6.69 -0.74
N VAL A 102 6.01 -7.31 0.21
CA VAL A 102 6.52 -8.50 0.93
C VAL A 102 6.30 -9.79 0.14
N THR A 103 5.60 -9.72 -0.97
CA THR A 103 5.36 -10.83 -1.89
C THR A 103 4.95 -10.30 -3.26
N PRO A 104 5.66 -10.66 -4.35
CA PRO A 104 5.41 -10.10 -5.68
C PRO A 104 4.29 -10.83 -6.43
N LEU A 105 3.09 -10.91 -5.84
CA LEU A 105 1.91 -11.52 -6.44
C LEU A 105 0.63 -10.87 -5.92
N CYS A 106 -0.31 -10.59 -6.83
CA CYS A 106 -1.51 -9.80 -6.57
C CYS A 106 -2.28 -10.18 -5.31
N CYS A 107 -2.84 -11.41 -5.24
CA CYS A 107 -3.74 -11.78 -4.13
C CYS A 107 -3.02 -11.81 -2.77
N PRO A 108 -1.85 -12.44 -2.60
CA PRO A 108 -1.09 -12.39 -1.36
C PRO A 108 -0.70 -10.96 -0.96
N SER A 109 -0.21 -10.14 -1.91
CA SER A 109 0.17 -8.76 -1.64
C SER A 109 -1.03 -7.90 -1.21
N ARG A 110 -2.18 -8.03 -1.90
CA ARG A 110 -3.40 -7.30 -1.53
C ARG A 110 -3.93 -7.74 -0.16
N SER A 111 -3.83 -9.02 0.15
CA SER A 111 -4.13 -9.55 1.49
C SER A 111 -3.21 -8.97 2.56
N SER A 112 -1.91 -8.85 2.26
CA SER A 112 -0.92 -8.19 3.11
C SER A 112 -1.25 -6.70 3.33
N ILE A 113 -1.63 -5.97 2.27
CA ILE A 113 -2.05 -4.56 2.37
C ILE A 113 -3.28 -4.42 3.28
N LEU A 114 -4.29 -5.29 3.11
CA LEU A 114 -5.54 -5.22 3.85
C LEU A 114 -5.37 -5.56 5.34
N THR A 115 -4.53 -6.53 5.66
CA THR A 115 -4.36 -7.05 7.03
C THR A 115 -3.18 -6.43 7.79
N GLY A 116 -2.20 -5.86 7.09
CA GLY A 116 -0.93 -5.44 7.68
C GLY A 116 -0.05 -6.61 8.12
N ARG A 117 -0.25 -7.80 7.53
CA ARG A 117 0.44 -9.05 7.91
C ARG A 117 1.25 -9.62 6.76
N TYR A 118 2.26 -10.41 7.09
CA TYR A 118 3.00 -11.23 6.14
C TYR A 118 2.15 -12.39 5.62
N PRO A 119 2.45 -12.94 4.42
CA PRO A 119 1.76 -14.10 3.85
C PRO A 119 1.70 -15.32 4.77
N HIS A 120 2.73 -15.62 5.53
CA HIS A 120 2.73 -16.74 6.49
C HIS A 120 1.75 -16.54 7.66
N ASN A 121 1.35 -15.29 7.99
CA ASN A 121 0.41 -14.96 9.07
C ASN A 121 -1.04 -14.78 8.58
N HIS A 122 -1.28 -14.38 7.32
CA HIS A 122 -2.65 -14.32 6.77
C HIS A 122 -2.98 -15.54 5.88
N GLU A 123 -2.02 -16.41 5.61
CA GLU A 123 -2.16 -17.69 4.89
C GLU A 123 -2.67 -17.62 3.45
N VAL A 124 -2.72 -16.44 2.82
CA VAL A 124 -2.99 -16.31 1.39
C VAL A 124 -1.67 -16.46 0.64
N ARG A 125 -1.51 -17.59 -0.05
CA ARG A 125 -0.23 -18.03 -0.62
C ARG A 125 -0.07 -17.68 -2.09
N ASN A 126 -1.17 -17.70 -2.85
CA ASN A 126 -1.15 -17.46 -4.29
C ASN A 126 -2.51 -16.94 -4.79
N ASN A 127 -2.70 -16.87 -6.12
CA ASN A 127 -3.91 -16.31 -6.74
C ASN A 127 -5.09 -17.30 -6.84
N SER A 128 -4.96 -18.51 -6.31
CA SER A 128 -6.00 -19.54 -6.38
C SER A 128 -6.81 -19.66 -5.09
N LEU A 129 -8.02 -20.22 -5.19
CA LEU A 129 -8.84 -20.57 -4.01
C LEU A 129 -8.13 -21.56 -3.07
N THR A 130 -7.38 -22.51 -3.65
CA THR A 130 -6.59 -23.49 -2.88
C THR A 130 -5.42 -22.85 -2.15
N GLY A 131 -4.93 -21.72 -2.65
CA GLY A 131 -3.97 -20.86 -1.96
C GLY A 131 -4.61 -19.81 -1.05
N ASN A 132 -5.87 -19.97 -0.72
CA ASN A 132 -6.68 -19.10 0.15
C ASN A 132 -7.06 -17.73 -0.43
N CYS A 133 -6.84 -17.46 -1.71
CA CYS A 133 -7.28 -16.22 -2.34
C CYS A 133 -8.82 -16.13 -2.37
N SER A 134 -9.40 -15.18 -1.63
CA SER A 134 -10.87 -15.02 -1.47
C SER A 134 -11.61 -16.25 -0.97
N SER A 135 -10.92 -17.22 -0.41
CA SER A 135 -11.50 -18.47 0.06
C SER A 135 -12.45 -18.25 1.25
N PRO A 136 -13.32 -19.22 1.57
CA PRO A 136 -14.10 -19.18 2.82
C PRO A 136 -13.25 -19.07 4.09
N GLN A 137 -12.01 -19.58 4.08
CA GLN A 137 -11.06 -19.44 5.19
C GLN A 137 -10.57 -18.00 5.32
N TRP A 138 -10.21 -17.36 4.20
CA TRP A 138 -9.88 -15.93 4.16
C TRP A 138 -11.02 -15.08 4.71
N GLN A 139 -12.25 -15.29 4.22
CA GLN A 139 -13.43 -14.50 4.60
C GLN A 139 -13.77 -14.62 6.09
N LYS A 140 -13.65 -15.83 6.67
CA LYS A 140 -13.96 -16.08 8.10
C LYS A 140 -12.86 -15.59 9.04
N GLY A 141 -11.63 -15.55 8.60
CA GLY A 141 -10.45 -15.19 9.39
C GLY A 141 -9.91 -13.81 9.02
N PRO A 142 -8.83 -13.71 8.22
CA PRO A 142 -8.09 -12.47 8.01
C PRO A 142 -8.91 -11.30 7.46
N GLU A 143 -9.90 -11.53 6.60
CA GLU A 143 -10.76 -10.48 6.06
C GLU A 143 -11.55 -9.75 7.15
N SER A 144 -11.99 -10.47 8.19
CA SER A 144 -12.72 -9.90 9.32
C SER A 144 -11.85 -9.00 10.22
N GLU A 145 -10.54 -9.07 10.07
CA GLU A 145 -9.52 -8.30 10.77
C GLU A 145 -8.80 -7.29 9.85
N ALA A 146 -9.26 -7.14 8.61
CA ALA A 146 -8.72 -6.15 7.68
C ALA A 146 -8.96 -4.71 8.16
N PHE A 147 -8.04 -3.79 7.82
CA PHE A 147 -8.07 -2.42 8.36
C PHE A 147 -9.39 -1.64 8.09
N PRO A 148 -10.16 -1.88 7.00
CA PRO A 148 -11.44 -1.20 6.81
C PRO A 148 -12.46 -1.49 7.91
N VAL A 149 -12.39 -2.66 8.55
CA VAL A 149 -13.25 -3.01 9.69
C VAL A 149 -12.99 -2.08 10.88
N TYR A 150 -11.72 -1.76 11.13
CA TYR A 150 -11.33 -0.84 12.19
C TYR A 150 -11.72 0.60 11.86
N LEU A 151 -11.57 1.03 10.60
CA LEU A 151 -12.01 2.35 10.15
C LEU A 151 -13.52 2.54 10.29
N SER A 152 -14.31 1.53 9.92
CA SER A 152 -15.76 1.54 10.10
C SER A 152 -16.16 1.71 11.58
N LYS A 153 -15.47 1.02 12.50
CA LYS A 153 -15.65 1.20 13.96
C LYS A 153 -15.30 2.64 14.43
N GLN A 154 -14.38 3.33 13.73
CA GLN A 154 -14.05 4.75 13.94
C GLN A 154 -14.98 5.71 13.18
N LYS A 155 -16.11 5.21 12.67
CA LYS A 155 -17.14 5.98 11.95
C LYS A 155 -16.67 6.60 10.63
N TYR A 156 -15.66 6.03 9.99
CA TYR A 156 -15.33 6.38 8.61
C TYR A 156 -16.44 5.89 7.69
N GLN A 157 -16.83 6.76 6.74
CA GLN A 157 -17.63 6.37 5.60
C GLN A 157 -16.69 5.72 4.58
N THR A 158 -16.84 4.41 4.35
CA THR A 158 -15.90 3.63 3.56
C THR A 158 -16.46 3.34 2.16
N PHE A 159 -15.63 3.54 1.15
CA PHE A 159 -15.95 3.29 -0.26
C PHE A 159 -14.83 2.48 -0.92
N PHE A 160 -15.20 1.46 -1.67
CA PHE A 160 -14.29 0.65 -2.48
C PHE A 160 -14.76 0.58 -3.92
N ALA A 161 -13.83 0.70 -4.89
CA ALA A 161 -14.09 0.39 -6.29
C ALA A 161 -12.88 -0.24 -6.98
N GLY A 162 -13.12 -1.26 -7.82
CA GLY A 162 -12.12 -1.92 -8.66
C GLY A 162 -11.75 -3.33 -8.22
N LYS A 163 -10.52 -3.75 -8.51
CA LYS A 163 -10.01 -5.10 -8.20
C LYS A 163 -9.78 -5.26 -6.71
N TYR A 164 -10.43 -6.26 -6.11
CA TYR A 164 -10.21 -6.66 -4.71
C TYR A 164 -9.15 -7.76 -4.63
N LEU A 165 -9.56 -9.02 -4.74
CA LEU A 165 -8.70 -10.21 -4.77
C LEU A 165 -9.02 -11.06 -6.01
N ASN A 166 -8.05 -11.80 -6.55
CA ASN A 166 -8.17 -12.47 -7.84
C ASN A 166 -9.38 -13.42 -8.02
N GLN A 167 -9.81 -14.08 -6.96
CA GLN A 167 -10.93 -15.02 -7.01
C GLN A 167 -12.26 -14.44 -6.49
N TYR A 168 -12.27 -13.15 -6.09
CA TYR A 168 -13.45 -12.50 -5.52
C TYR A 168 -14.67 -12.60 -6.45
N GLY A 169 -15.84 -12.83 -5.87
CA GLY A 169 -17.12 -12.87 -6.57
C GLY A 169 -17.37 -14.14 -7.40
N LYS A 170 -16.42 -15.09 -7.42
CA LYS A 170 -16.68 -16.44 -7.98
C LYS A 170 -17.55 -17.24 -7.02
N LYS A 171 -18.31 -18.21 -7.56
CA LYS A 171 -19.25 -19.03 -6.79
C LYS A 171 -18.64 -19.63 -5.53
N ASP A 172 -17.46 -20.22 -5.66
CA ASP A 172 -16.76 -20.87 -4.54
C ASP A 172 -16.05 -19.87 -3.60
N ALA A 173 -16.06 -18.58 -3.96
CA ALA A 173 -15.58 -17.46 -3.15
C ALA A 173 -16.75 -16.62 -2.58
N GLY A 174 -17.91 -17.22 -2.34
CA GLY A 174 -19.07 -16.54 -1.74
C GLY A 174 -19.95 -15.77 -2.72
N ASP A 175 -19.66 -15.88 -4.04
CA ASP A 175 -20.40 -15.19 -5.11
C ASP A 175 -20.35 -13.64 -5.01
N VAL A 176 -21.03 -12.95 -5.90
CA VAL A 176 -21.15 -11.48 -5.91
C VAL A 176 -21.86 -10.93 -4.67
N SER A 177 -22.62 -11.76 -3.96
CA SER A 177 -23.33 -11.38 -2.74
C SER A 177 -22.44 -11.17 -1.53
N HIS A 178 -21.19 -11.66 -1.56
CA HIS A 178 -20.23 -11.44 -0.49
C HIS A 178 -19.69 -9.99 -0.54
N VAL A 179 -20.01 -9.21 0.47
CA VAL A 179 -19.43 -7.89 0.71
C VAL A 179 -18.51 -8.01 1.93
N PRO A 180 -17.19 -7.76 1.79
CA PRO A 180 -16.28 -7.82 2.92
C PRO A 180 -16.68 -6.85 4.03
N PRO A 181 -16.49 -7.20 5.31
CA PRO A 181 -16.85 -6.34 6.41
C PRO A 181 -16.04 -5.04 6.42
N GLY A 182 -16.66 -3.96 6.90
CA GLY A 182 -16.02 -2.63 7.03
C GLY A 182 -16.29 -1.70 5.85
N TRP A 183 -17.00 -2.11 4.80
CA TRP A 183 -17.34 -1.28 3.67
C TRP A 183 -18.81 -0.83 3.68
N ASN A 184 -19.04 0.47 3.48
CA ASN A 184 -20.39 1.05 3.36
C ASN A 184 -20.87 1.09 1.91
N HIS A 185 -19.93 1.27 0.96
CA HIS A 185 -20.17 1.25 -0.48
C HIS A 185 -19.15 0.34 -1.14
N TRP A 186 -19.65 -0.63 -1.88
CA TRP A 186 -18.85 -1.69 -2.44
C TRP A 186 -19.09 -1.85 -3.94
N HIS A 187 -18.07 -1.62 -4.77
CA HIS A 187 -18.14 -1.70 -6.23
C HIS A 187 -16.97 -2.53 -6.77
N ALA A 188 -16.90 -3.81 -6.36
CA ALA A 188 -15.75 -4.64 -6.63
C ALA A 188 -15.86 -5.43 -7.93
N LEU A 189 -14.74 -5.48 -8.65
CA LEU A 189 -14.57 -6.30 -9.84
C LEU A 189 -14.59 -7.79 -9.48
N VAL A 190 -15.38 -8.56 -10.18
CA VAL A 190 -15.45 -10.02 -10.05
C VAL A 190 -14.25 -10.66 -10.76
N GLY A 191 -13.50 -11.48 -10.04
CA GLY A 191 -12.35 -12.19 -10.57
C GLY A 191 -11.11 -11.32 -10.74
N ASN A 192 -10.39 -11.49 -11.85
CA ASN A 192 -9.15 -10.78 -12.14
C ASN A 192 -9.37 -9.53 -13.02
N SER A 193 -8.33 -8.77 -13.27
CA SER A 193 -8.34 -7.48 -13.96
C SER A 193 -8.96 -7.54 -15.35
N GLN A 194 -9.92 -6.65 -15.57
CA GLN A 194 -10.62 -6.40 -16.84
C GLN A 194 -10.85 -4.90 -17.00
N TYR A 195 -10.90 -4.41 -18.24
CA TYR A 195 -11.20 -3.02 -18.57
C TYR A 195 -12.60 -2.84 -19.13
N TYR A 196 -13.13 -3.88 -19.79
CA TYR A 196 -14.44 -4.00 -20.40
C TYR A 196 -14.99 -5.42 -20.23
N ASN A 197 -16.28 -5.62 -20.54
CA ASN A 197 -16.95 -6.93 -20.52
C ASN A 197 -16.77 -7.67 -19.18
N TYR A 198 -16.98 -6.97 -18.09
CA TYR A 198 -16.78 -7.47 -16.72
C TYR A 198 -18.10 -7.44 -15.92
N THR A 199 -18.04 -8.06 -14.78
CA THR A 199 -19.08 -8.02 -13.76
C THR A 199 -18.54 -7.30 -12.52
N LEU A 200 -19.36 -6.44 -11.91
CA LEU A 200 -19.15 -5.89 -10.57
C LEU A 200 -20.10 -6.51 -9.56
N SER A 201 -19.64 -6.64 -8.33
CA SER A 201 -20.51 -6.71 -7.16
C SER A 201 -20.74 -5.28 -6.68
N VAL A 202 -21.97 -4.79 -6.78
CA VAL A 202 -22.39 -3.47 -6.31
C VAL A 202 -23.24 -3.67 -5.05
N ASP A 203 -22.64 -3.45 -3.88
CA ASP A 203 -23.27 -3.69 -2.58
C ASP A 203 -23.92 -5.09 -2.49
N GLY A 204 -23.23 -6.11 -3.01
CA GLY A 204 -23.68 -7.51 -3.03
C GLY A 204 -24.65 -7.87 -4.18
N LYS A 205 -24.83 -6.99 -5.15
CA LYS A 205 -25.68 -7.24 -6.34
C LYS A 205 -24.83 -7.29 -7.60
N GLU A 206 -25.18 -8.21 -8.49
CA GLU A 206 -24.51 -8.36 -9.79
C GLU A 206 -24.84 -7.18 -10.70
N GLU A 207 -23.81 -6.55 -11.28
CA GLU A 207 -23.93 -5.54 -12.32
C GLU A 207 -22.97 -5.88 -13.46
N LYS A 208 -23.55 -6.16 -14.66
CA LYS A 208 -22.80 -6.52 -15.86
C LYS A 208 -22.52 -5.30 -16.71
N HIS A 209 -21.30 -5.21 -17.21
CA HIS A 209 -20.81 -4.17 -18.09
C HIS A 209 -20.40 -4.74 -19.45
N GLY A 210 -20.58 -3.94 -20.49
CA GLY A 210 -20.22 -4.25 -21.87
C GLY A 210 -18.86 -3.63 -22.26
N ASP A 211 -18.79 -3.17 -23.51
CA ASP A 211 -17.58 -2.64 -24.16
C ASP A 211 -17.70 -1.20 -24.66
N SER A 212 -18.78 -0.48 -24.27
CA SER A 212 -18.92 0.95 -24.58
C SER A 212 -17.94 1.77 -23.71
N TYR A 213 -17.06 2.53 -24.36
CA TYR A 213 -16.09 3.37 -23.63
C TYR A 213 -16.76 4.31 -22.63
N GLU A 214 -17.80 5.02 -23.05
CA GLU A 214 -18.46 6.05 -22.25
C GLU A 214 -19.17 5.50 -21.01
N LYS A 215 -19.49 4.19 -21.00
CA LYS A 215 -20.29 3.56 -19.93
C LYS A 215 -19.50 2.51 -19.15
N ASP A 216 -18.61 1.79 -19.82
CA ASP A 216 -18.10 0.53 -19.32
C ASP A 216 -16.57 0.52 -19.08
N TYR A 217 -15.84 1.57 -19.50
CA TYR A 217 -14.41 1.62 -19.20
C TYR A 217 -14.19 1.71 -17.68
N LEU A 218 -13.64 0.65 -17.09
CA LEU A 218 -13.66 0.46 -15.63
C LEU A 218 -13.00 1.60 -14.86
N THR A 219 -11.86 2.13 -15.33
CA THR A 219 -11.15 3.22 -14.64
C THR A 219 -12.03 4.48 -14.53
N ASP A 220 -12.70 4.86 -15.62
CA ASP A 220 -13.57 6.04 -15.65
C ASP A 220 -14.85 5.80 -14.85
N LEU A 221 -15.39 4.57 -14.88
CA LEU A 221 -16.55 4.19 -14.06
C LEU A 221 -16.25 4.29 -12.57
N MET A 222 -15.09 3.79 -12.15
CA MET A 222 -14.64 3.89 -10.75
C MET A 222 -14.52 5.34 -10.30
N LEU A 223 -13.91 6.21 -11.12
CA LEU A 223 -13.83 7.64 -10.86
C LEU A 223 -15.22 8.24 -10.68
N ASN A 224 -16.11 8.04 -11.65
CA ASN A 224 -17.46 8.60 -11.62
C ASN A 224 -18.24 8.19 -10.36
N ARG A 225 -18.11 6.94 -9.93
CA ARG A 225 -18.73 6.44 -8.69
C ARG A 225 -18.12 7.06 -7.44
N SER A 226 -16.81 7.23 -7.41
CA SER A 226 -16.12 7.89 -6.30
C SER A 226 -16.51 9.36 -6.16
N LEU A 227 -16.67 10.07 -7.28
CA LEU A 227 -17.14 11.46 -7.27
C LEU A 227 -18.57 11.58 -6.73
N LYS A 228 -19.47 10.67 -7.12
CA LYS A 228 -20.85 10.61 -6.58
C LYS A 228 -20.85 10.31 -5.08
N PHE A 229 -19.99 9.40 -4.61
CA PHE A 229 -19.81 9.14 -3.18
C PHE A 229 -19.37 10.41 -2.45
N LEU A 230 -18.36 11.14 -2.97
CA LEU A 230 -17.88 12.39 -2.38
C LEU A 230 -18.95 13.49 -2.33
N GLU A 231 -19.90 13.51 -3.26
CA GLU A 231 -21.03 14.43 -3.28
C GLU A 231 -22.13 14.05 -2.28
N GLY A 232 -22.41 12.76 -2.15
CA GLY A 232 -23.50 12.24 -1.32
C GLY A 232 -23.12 11.95 0.13
N ARG A 233 -21.83 11.95 0.48
CA ARG A 233 -21.36 11.62 1.83
C ARG A 233 -21.79 12.64 2.87
N SER A 234 -21.91 12.21 4.12
CA SER A 234 -22.11 13.13 5.24
C SER A 234 -20.83 13.96 5.50
N PRO A 235 -20.89 15.29 5.60
CA PRO A 235 -19.72 16.13 5.90
C PRO A 235 -19.24 16.02 7.35
N TYR A 236 -20.03 15.42 8.24
CA TYR A 236 -19.74 15.31 9.67
C TYR A 236 -18.79 14.16 10.03
N TYR A 237 -18.63 13.18 9.13
CA TYR A 237 -17.79 12.01 9.34
C TYR A 237 -16.62 12.02 8.36
N PRO A 238 -15.45 11.50 8.76
CA PRO A 238 -14.36 11.28 7.83
C PRO A 238 -14.73 10.18 6.82
N PHE A 239 -14.02 10.14 5.70
CA PHE A 239 -14.18 9.07 4.72
C PHE A 239 -12.87 8.35 4.46
N PHE A 240 -13.00 7.09 4.08
CA PHE A 240 -11.95 6.28 3.47
C PHE A 240 -12.39 5.86 2.08
N LEU A 241 -11.61 6.23 1.07
CA LEU A 241 -11.84 5.92 -0.33
C LEU A 241 -10.71 5.05 -0.86
N MET A 242 -11.00 3.82 -1.29
CA MET A 242 -10.03 2.95 -1.94
C MET A 242 -10.41 2.73 -3.40
N LEU A 243 -9.50 3.13 -4.30
CA LEU A 243 -9.63 2.92 -5.75
C LEU A 243 -8.53 1.95 -6.20
N SER A 244 -8.95 0.85 -6.78
CA SER A 244 -8.07 -0.24 -7.23
C SER A 244 -8.22 -0.49 -8.73
N PRO A 245 -7.68 0.43 -9.59
CA PRO A 245 -7.79 0.29 -11.04
C PRO A 245 -7.10 -0.97 -11.53
N PRO A 246 -7.56 -1.56 -12.67
CA PRO A 246 -6.93 -2.73 -13.26
C PRO A 246 -5.58 -2.42 -13.93
N ALA A 247 -5.26 -1.15 -14.13
CA ALA A 247 -4.03 -0.71 -14.81
C ALA A 247 -2.80 -0.77 -13.88
N PRO A 248 -1.64 -1.15 -14.45
CA PRO A 248 -1.37 -1.56 -15.82
C PRO A 248 -1.35 -3.09 -16.05
N HIS A 249 -2.19 -3.88 -15.36
CA HIS A 249 -2.31 -5.33 -15.54
C HIS A 249 -2.88 -5.68 -16.94
N SER A 250 -2.56 -6.88 -17.47
CA SER A 250 -3.19 -7.44 -18.68
C SER A 250 -4.73 -7.47 -18.54
N PRO A 251 -5.49 -7.33 -19.65
CA PRO A 251 -5.11 -7.35 -21.06
C PRO A 251 -4.63 -6.01 -21.65
N TRP A 252 -4.25 -5.04 -20.84
CA TRP A 252 -3.70 -3.72 -21.23
C TRP A 252 -4.56 -2.95 -22.23
N THR A 253 -5.86 -2.89 -21.99
CA THR A 253 -6.81 -2.22 -22.88
C THR A 253 -6.91 -0.75 -22.50
N ALA A 254 -6.20 0.11 -23.23
CA ALA A 254 -6.24 1.55 -23.00
C ALA A 254 -7.54 2.18 -23.49
N ALA A 255 -7.92 3.29 -22.86
CA ALA A 255 -8.99 4.16 -23.34
C ALA A 255 -8.69 4.64 -24.79
N PRO A 256 -9.71 4.85 -25.65
CA PRO A 256 -9.51 5.13 -27.07
C PRO A 256 -8.56 6.30 -27.36
N GLN A 257 -8.61 7.36 -26.55
CA GLN A 257 -7.77 8.55 -26.69
C GLN A 257 -6.28 8.27 -26.44
N TYR A 258 -5.93 7.18 -25.76
CA TYR A 258 -4.55 6.85 -25.37
C TYR A 258 -3.93 5.71 -26.17
N GLN A 259 -4.68 5.02 -27.04
CA GLN A 259 -4.22 3.84 -27.78
C GLN A 259 -3.06 4.11 -28.76
N LYS A 260 -2.83 5.37 -29.14
CA LYS A 260 -1.75 5.79 -30.04
C LYS A 260 -0.54 6.41 -29.32
N GLU A 261 -0.66 6.62 -28.01
CA GLU A 261 0.44 7.20 -27.23
C GLU A 261 1.62 6.24 -27.13
N PHE A 262 2.82 6.76 -26.99
CA PHE A 262 4.07 6.02 -26.80
C PHE A 262 4.44 5.05 -27.95
N ALA A 263 4.05 5.36 -29.19
CA ALA A 263 4.23 4.46 -30.35
C ALA A 263 5.68 3.96 -30.53
N ASP A 264 6.67 4.81 -30.23
CA ASP A 264 8.10 4.52 -30.38
C ASP A 264 8.80 4.05 -29.11
N VAL A 265 8.05 3.93 -28.00
CA VAL A 265 8.62 3.53 -26.70
C VAL A 265 8.87 2.03 -26.67
N LYS A 266 10.04 1.65 -26.17
CA LYS A 266 10.43 0.26 -25.91
C LYS A 266 10.66 0.05 -24.41
N ALA A 267 10.52 -1.19 -23.97
CA ALA A 267 10.93 -1.56 -22.62
C ALA A 267 12.40 -1.19 -22.37
N PRO A 268 12.78 -0.78 -21.16
CA PRO A 268 14.16 -0.41 -20.85
C PRO A 268 15.14 -1.56 -21.10
N ARG A 269 16.24 -1.25 -21.78
CA ARG A 269 17.37 -2.17 -22.01
C ARG A 269 18.41 -1.93 -20.90
N ASP A 270 18.00 -2.18 -19.65
CA ASP A 270 18.86 -1.98 -18.48
C ASP A 270 19.95 -3.06 -18.35
N GLY A 271 20.70 -3.04 -17.25
CA GLY A 271 21.81 -3.96 -17.03
C GLY A 271 21.40 -5.44 -16.98
N SER A 272 20.18 -5.75 -16.56
CA SER A 272 19.66 -7.13 -16.48
C SER A 272 18.84 -7.56 -17.69
N PHE A 273 18.51 -6.63 -18.60
CA PHE A 273 17.73 -6.93 -19.80
C PHE A 273 18.45 -7.95 -20.69
N ASP A 274 17.74 -9.02 -21.05
CA ASP A 274 18.22 -10.10 -21.91
C ASP A 274 19.58 -10.68 -21.47
N LYS A 275 19.80 -10.80 -20.15
CA LYS A 275 20.98 -11.45 -19.58
C LYS A 275 20.65 -12.90 -19.19
N PRO A 276 21.58 -13.83 -19.46
CA PRO A 276 21.36 -15.23 -19.06
C PRO A 276 21.46 -15.39 -17.53
N GLY A 277 20.48 -16.06 -16.94
CA GLY A 277 20.44 -16.35 -15.50
C GLY A 277 21.30 -17.55 -15.08
N LYS A 278 22.56 -17.67 -15.55
CA LYS A 278 23.40 -18.87 -15.35
C LYS A 278 23.70 -19.22 -13.90
N ASP A 279 23.81 -18.22 -13.05
CA ASP A 279 24.10 -18.33 -11.62
C ASP A 279 22.86 -18.12 -10.72
N LYS A 280 21.67 -18.13 -11.35
CA LYS A 280 20.37 -17.99 -10.71
C LYS A 280 19.74 -19.35 -10.44
N HIS A 281 18.62 -19.34 -9.71
CA HIS A 281 17.77 -20.50 -9.53
C HIS A 281 17.34 -21.10 -10.87
N TRP A 282 17.00 -22.40 -10.90
CA TRP A 282 16.74 -23.16 -12.11
C TRP A 282 15.71 -22.51 -13.05
N LEU A 283 14.71 -21.80 -12.52
CA LEU A 283 13.68 -21.14 -13.32
C LEU A 283 14.28 -20.10 -14.26
N LEU A 284 15.22 -19.28 -13.80
CA LEU A 284 15.88 -18.25 -14.59
C LEU A 284 16.99 -18.81 -15.50
N ARG A 285 17.31 -20.09 -15.39
CA ARG A 285 18.23 -20.77 -16.32
C ARG A 285 17.54 -21.33 -17.56
N GLN A 286 16.18 -21.31 -17.59
CA GLN A 286 15.38 -21.87 -18.68
C GLN A 286 15.19 -20.95 -19.89
N PRO A 287 15.04 -19.61 -19.75
CA PRO A 287 14.77 -18.72 -20.86
C PRO A 287 15.81 -18.84 -21.97
N ILE A 288 15.34 -18.74 -23.23
CA ILE A 288 16.21 -18.65 -24.40
C ILE A 288 16.95 -17.31 -24.34
N ASN A 289 18.28 -17.37 -24.46
CA ASN A 289 19.13 -16.19 -24.46
C ASN A 289 20.12 -16.22 -25.63
N PRO A 290 20.18 -15.19 -26.48
CA PRO A 290 19.32 -14.01 -26.47
C PRO A 290 17.86 -14.32 -26.80
N MET A 291 16.95 -13.47 -26.29
CA MET A 291 15.52 -13.58 -26.59
C MET A 291 15.28 -13.49 -28.12
N PRO A 292 14.36 -14.29 -28.68
CA PRO A 292 13.99 -14.18 -30.10
C PRO A 292 13.22 -12.86 -30.34
N ASP A 293 13.25 -12.40 -31.59
CA ASP A 293 12.55 -11.17 -32.01
C ASP A 293 11.06 -11.20 -31.71
N SER A 294 10.42 -12.37 -31.73
CA SER A 294 9.01 -12.54 -31.34
C SER A 294 8.77 -12.11 -29.90
N SER A 295 9.60 -12.53 -28.94
CA SER A 295 9.54 -12.15 -27.54
C SER A 295 9.86 -10.68 -27.34
N LEU A 296 10.88 -10.16 -28.02
CA LEU A 296 11.25 -8.74 -27.97
C LEU A 296 10.11 -7.84 -28.47
N ASN A 297 9.47 -8.18 -29.58
CA ASN A 297 8.34 -7.43 -30.12
C ASN A 297 7.11 -7.51 -29.21
N TYR A 298 6.86 -8.67 -28.61
CA TYR A 298 5.76 -8.87 -27.68
C TYR A 298 5.92 -8.04 -26.41
N LEU A 299 7.07 -8.12 -25.76
CA LEU A 299 7.33 -7.38 -24.53
C LEU A 299 7.34 -5.85 -24.74
N ASP A 300 7.89 -5.36 -25.86
CA ASP A 300 7.86 -3.93 -26.18
C ASP A 300 6.43 -3.44 -26.42
N ASN A 301 5.60 -4.24 -27.06
CA ASN A 301 4.18 -3.94 -27.24
C ASN A 301 3.41 -3.94 -25.89
N ALA A 302 3.68 -4.94 -25.03
CA ALA A 302 3.10 -5.01 -23.70
C ALA A 302 3.49 -3.79 -22.86
N TYR A 303 4.77 -3.40 -22.88
CA TYR A 303 5.29 -2.24 -22.17
C TYR A 303 4.59 -0.94 -22.58
N ARG A 304 4.45 -0.69 -23.90
CA ARG A 304 3.69 0.48 -24.42
C ARG A 304 2.24 0.48 -23.95
N LYS A 305 1.55 -0.66 -24.07
CA LYS A 305 0.15 -0.79 -23.67
C LYS A 305 -0.06 -0.58 -22.16
N ARG A 306 0.87 -1.06 -21.35
CA ARG A 306 0.89 -0.79 -19.91
C ARG A 306 0.89 0.72 -19.64
N TRP A 307 1.80 1.47 -20.27
CA TRP A 307 1.87 2.93 -20.13
C TRP A 307 0.61 3.64 -20.63
N GLN A 308 0.04 3.17 -21.73
CA GLN A 308 -1.22 3.72 -22.27
C GLN A 308 -2.38 3.59 -21.27
N THR A 309 -2.48 2.47 -20.56
CA THR A 309 -3.56 2.29 -19.55
C THR A 309 -3.35 3.17 -18.32
N LEU A 310 -2.10 3.46 -17.95
CA LEU A 310 -1.77 4.34 -16.83
C LEU A 310 -2.20 5.80 -17.05
N LEU A 311 -2.33 6.27 -18.29
CA LEU A 311 -2.79 7.63 -18.57
C LEU A 311 -4.21 7.89 -18.04
N SER A 312 -5.10 6.90 -18.12
CA SER A 312 -6.45 7.01 -17.52
C SER A 312 -6.41 7.06 -16.00
N VAL A 313 -5.44 6.36 -15.38
CA VAL A 313 -5.23 6.45 -13.92
C VAL A 313 -4.68 7.82 -13.52
N ASP A 314 -3.79 8.38 -14.34
CA ASP A 314 -3.22 9.73 -14.12
C ASP A 314 -4.30 10.82 -14.19
N ASP A 315 -5.26 10.70 -15.13
CA ASP A 315 -6.46 11.56 -15.23
C ASP A 315 -7.40 11.37 -14.03
N MET A 316 -7.58 10.13 -13.59
CA MET A 316 -8.38 9.79 -12.42
C MET A 316 -7.84 10.49 -11.17
N VAL A 317 -6.53 10.46 -10.96
CA VAL A 317 -5.86 11.14 -9.84
C VAL A 317 -6.07 12.65 -9.91
N GLU A 318 -5.85 13.27 -11.07
CA GLU A 318 -6.05 14.72 -11.24
C GLU A 318 -7.49 15.12 -10.93
N THR A 319 -8.45 14.41 -11.49
CA THR A 319 -9.86 14.72 -11.30
C THR A 319 -10.28 14.56 -9.83
N LEU A 320 -9.79 13.52 -9.16
CA LEU A 320 -10.07 13.28 -7.74
C LEU A 320 -9.47 14.37 -6.85
N VAL A 321 -8.20 14.76 -7.09
CA VAL A 321 -7.54 15.84 -6.34
C VAL A 321 -8.27 17.16 -6.53
N ASN A 322 -8.63 17.51 -7.76
CA ASN A 322 -9.41 18.72 -8.07
C ASN A 322 -10.79 18.69 -7.40
N LYS A 323 -11.46 17.52 -7.34
CA LYS A 323 -12.72 17.38 -6.62
C LYS A 323 -12.54 17.63 -5.12
N LEU A 324 -11.53 17.03 -4.49
CA LEU A 324 -11.23 17.23 -3.07
C LEU A 324 -10.95 18.70 -2.74
N ASP A 325 -10.23 19.41 -3.61
CA ASP A 325 -9.99 20.85 -3.45
C ASP A 325 -11.28 21.65 -3.58
N SER A 326 -12.09 21.37 -4.59
CA SER A 326 -13.35 22.07 -4.85
C SER A 326 -14.33 21.98 -3.67
N ILE A 327 -14.36 20.83 -2.96
CA ILE A 327 -15.19 20.62 -1.77
C ILE A 327 -14.47 20.97 -0.46
N LYS A 328 -13.27 21.58 -0.52
CA LYS A 328 -12.47 22.04 0.63
C LYS A 328 -12.08 20.92 1.60
N GLU A 329 -11.87 19.71 1.10
CA GLU A 329 -11.41 18.57 1.89
C GLU A 329 -9.95 18.18 1.60
N LEU A 330 -9.31 18.77 0.57
CA LEU A 330 -7.96 18.38 0.15
C LEU A 330 -6.92 18.53 1.24
N ASP A 331 -6.94 19.65 1.99
CA ASP A 331 -5.98 19.94 3.07
C ASP A 331 -6.17 19.05 4.32
N ASN A 332 -7.33 18.38 4.43
CA ASN A 332 -7.62 17.41 5.49
C ASN A 332 -7.68 15.98 4.96
N THR A 333 -7.05 15.68 3.83
CA THR A 333 -7.06 14.35 3.21
C THR A 333 -5.64 13.82 3.01
N TYR A 334 -5.35 12.63 3.54
CA TYR A 334 -4.18 11.86 3.14
C TYR A 334 -4.48 11.10 1.85
N ILE A 335 -3.61 11.23 0.84
CA ILE A 335 -3.73 10.53 -0.44
C ILE A 335 -2.48 9.68 -0.63
N PHE A 336 -2.67 8.37 -0.72
CA PHE A 336 -1.65 7.36 -1.01
C PHE A 336 -1.81 6.86 -2.43
N TYR A 337 -0.72 6.79 -3.17
CA TYR A 337 -0.62 6.12 -4.46
C TYR A 337 0.45 5.04 -4.39
N THR A 338 0.10 3.79 -4.71
CA THR A 338 1.02 2.65 -4.69
C THR A 338 0.58 1.55 -5.66
N SER A 339 1.33 0.45 -5.72
CA SER A 339 1.00 -0.77 -6.46
C SER A 339 1.04 -2.00 -5.55
N ASP A 340 0.40 -3.07 -5.96
CA ASP A 340 0.43 -4.36 -5.24
C ASP A 340 1.76 -5.09 -5.43
N ASN A 341 2.37 -5.03 -6.60
CA ASN A 341 3.70 -5.56 -6.91
C ASN A 341 4.34 -4.78 -8.06
N GLY A 342 5.63 -5.03 -8.32
CA GLY A 342 6.34 -4.58 -9.49
C GLY A 342 6.03 -5.44 -10.72
N TYR A 343 6.89 -5.35 -11.73
CA TYR A 343 6.71 -6.08 -12.99
C TYR A 343 8.02 -6.06 -13.79
N HIS A 344 8.32 -7.12 -14.54
CA HIS A 344 9.46 -7.16 -15.44
C HIS A 344 9.06 -7.27 -16.92
N THR A 345 9.96 -6.85 -17.80
CA THR A 345 9.79 -6.86 -19.25
C THR A 345 11.14 -7.11 -19.91
N GLY A 346 11.60 -8.36 -19.88
CA GLY A 346 12.83 -8.80 -20.52
C GLY A 346 14.05 -8.98 -19.60
N GLN A 347 13.93 -8.71 -18.30
CA GLN A 347 15.01 -8.92 -17.34
C GLN A 347 15.30 -10.41 -17.20
N PHE A 348 16.59 -10.79 -17.25
CA PHE A 348 17.06 -12.18 -17.30
C PHE A 348 16.42 -13.03 -18.41
N SER A 349 16.09 -12.41 -19.55
CA SER A 349 15.39 -13.05 -20.69
C SER A 349 13.98 -13.57 -20.37
N LEU A 350 13.40 -13.16 -19.23
CA LEU A 350 11.99 -13.39 -18.93
C LEU A 350 11.15 -12.33 -19.68
N PRO A 351 10.16 -12.73 -20.52
CA PRO A 351 9.47 -11.79 -21.40
C PRO A 351 8.65 -10.75 -20.62
N ILE A 352 7.76 -11.19 -19.77
CA ILE A 352 6.87 -10.35 -18.96
C ILE A 352 6.34 -11.16 -17.77
N ASP A 353 6.20 -10.63 -16.65
CA ASP A 353 5.36 -11.03 -15.48
C ASP A 353 5.90 -10.35 -14.20
N LYS A 354 5.66 -10.97 -13.07
CA LYS A 354 6.18 -10.70 -11.72
C LYS A 354 6.56 -12.05 -11.09
N ARG A 355 6.58 -12.21 -9.78
CA ARG A 355 6.83 -13.43 -8.99
C ARG A 355 8.30 -13.63 -8.60
N GLN A 356 9.19 -12.81 -9.12
CA GLN A 356 10.62 -12.96 -8.87
C GLN A 356 11.08 -12.12 -7.66
N LEU A 357 12.19 -12.54 -7.07
CA LEU A 357 12.76 -11.91 -5.86
C LEU A 357 13.52 -10.59 -6.13
N TYR A 358 13.61 -10.17 -7.37
CA TYR A 358 14.46 -9.04 -7.80
C TYR A 358 13.74 -7.69 -7.66
N GLU A 359 14.52 -6.60 -7.60
CA GLU A 359 14.01 -5.24 -7.39
C GLU A 359 12.88 -4.86 -8.36
N PHE A 360 12.91 -5.32 -9.61
CA PHE A 360 11.88 -4.99 -10.60
C PHE A 360 10.48 -5.55 -10.24
N ASP A 361 10.39 -6.65 -9.49
CA ASP A 361 9.13 -7.25 -9.06
C ASP A 361 8.73 -6.89 -7.63
N ILE A 362 9.72 -6.67 -6.74
CA ILE A 362 9.43 -6.41 -5.32
C ILE A 362 9.36 -4.93 -4.97
N ARG A 363 9.99 -4.03 -5.76
CA ARG A 363 10.01 -2.61 -5.50
C ARG A 363 8.81 -1.93 -6.16
N ILE A 364 8.03 -1.20 -5.37
CA ILE A 364 6.76 -0.59 -5.79
C ILE A 364 6.81 0.94 -5.66
N PRO A 365 6.01 1.69 -6.43
CA PRO A 365 5.86 3.11 -6.21
C PRO A 365 5.12 3.36 -4.89
N LEU A 366 5.51 4.42 -4.16
CA LEU A 366 4.75 4.94 -3.03
C LEU A 366 4.91 6.46 -2.96
N LEU A 367 3.82 7.14 -3.22
CA LEU A 367 3.70 8.60 -3.12
C LEU A 367 2.60 8.93 -2.11
N VAL A 368 2.85 9.92 -1.27
CA VAL A 368 1.88 10.31 -0.23
C VAL A 368 1.85 11.83 -0.08
N ARG A 369 0.65 12.40 -0.07
CA ARG A 369 0.42 13.78 0.38
C ARG A 369 -0.62 13.80 1.50
N GLY A 370 -0.58 14.82 2.34
CA GLY A 370 -1.60 14.97 3.39
C GLY A 370 -1.19 15.96 4.47
N PRO A 371 -2.03 16.14 5.48
CA PRO A 371 -1.78 17.04 6.60
C PRO A 371 -0.42 16.80 7.27
N GLY A 372 0.36 17.87 7.44
CA GLY A 372 1.68 17.81 8.09
C GLY A 372 2.82 17.27 7.23
N ILE A 373 2.55 16.77 6.01
CA ILE A 373 3.59 16.33 5.07
C ILE A 373 4.08 17.55 4.27
N LYS A 374 5.40 17.82 4.33
CA LYS A 374 6.00 18.91 3.56
C LYS A 374 6.12 18.52 2.08
N PRO A 375 5.92 19.46 1.14
CA PRO A 375 6.15 19.21 -0.28
C PRO A 375 7.61 18.82 -0.61
N ASN A 376 7.79 18.15 -1.74
CA ASN A 376 9.10 17.78 -2.32
C ASN A 376 10.00 16.94 -1.40
N GLN A 377 9.43 16.07 -0.57
CA GLN A 377 10.22 15.13 0.23
C GLN A 377 10.57 13.87 -0.56
N THR A 378 11.85 13.48 -0.49
CA THR A 378 12.31 12.15 -0.93
C THR A 378 12.74 11.36 0.31
N LEU A 379 11.98 10.31 0.65
CA LEU A 379 12.18 9.49 1.83
C LEU A 379 12.89 8.19 1.46
N LYS A 380 14.00 7.89 2.16
CA LYS A 380 14.89 6.76 1.85
C LYS A 380 14.73 5.57 2.80
N ALA A 381 14.05 5.76 3.92
CA ALA A 381 13.80 4.66 4.84
C ALA A 381 12.93 3.57 4.18
N PRO A 382 13.23 2.29 4.34
CA PRO A 382 12.42 1.22 3.74
C PRO A 382 11.02 1.17 4.37
N VAL A 383 10.02 1.04 3.51
CA VAL A 383 8.59 0.91 3.83
C VAL A 383 8.02 -0.27 3.08
N LEU A 384 7.16 -1.03 3.71
CA LEU A 384 6.54 -2.23 3.12
C LEU A 384 5.05 -2.02 2.85
N ASN A 385 4.50 -2.80 1.93
CA ASN A 385 3.06 -2.80 1.68
C ASN A 385 2.24 -3.19 2.93
N ILE A 386 2.76 -4.03 3.83
CA ILE A 386 2.14 -4.35 5.13
C ILE A 386 2.11 -3.16 6.11
N ASP A 387 2.89 -2.12 5.86
CA ASP A 387 2.93 -0.91 6.70
C ASP A 387 1.78 0.06 6.37
N LEU A 388 1.08 -0.13 5.26
CA LEU A 388 -0.06 0.70 4.86
C LEU A 388 -1.22 0.59 5.86
N ALA A 389 -1.62 -0.63 6.23
CA ALA A 389 -2.72 -0.84 7.19
C ALA A 389 -2.47 -0.14 8.54
N PRO A 390 -1.34 -0.38 9.26
CA PRO A 390 -1.08 0.32 10.50
C PRO A 390 -0.92 1.83 10.33
N THR A 391 -0.39 2.33 9.20
CA THR A 391 -0.29 3.77 8.94
C THR A 391 -1.67 4.41 8.76
N ILE A 392 -2.56 3.79 7.99
CA ILE A 392 -3.94 4.24 7.79
C ILE A 392 -4.72 4.25 9.12
N MET A 393 -4.57 3.19 9.91
CA MET A 393 -5.19 3.10 11.23
C MET A 393 -4.63 4.13 12.21
N ASP A 394 -3.33 4.43 12.15
CA ASP A 394 -2.67 5.46 12.95
C ASP A 394 -3.18 6.87 12.60
N ILE A 395 -3.34 7.19 11.31
CA ILE A 395 -3.99 8.43 10.83
C ILE A 395 -5.41 8.54 11.37
N ALA A 396 -6.14 7.43 11.43
CA ALA A 396 -7.50 7.38 11.98
C ALA A 396 -7.54 7.45 13.51
N GLY A 397 -6.39 7.52 14.19
CA GLY A 397 -6.30 7.66 15.64
C GLY A 397 -6.49 6.36 16.43
N LEU A 398 -6.36 5.19 15.80
CA LEU A 398 -6.43 3.90 16.49
C LEU A 398 -5.18 3.67 17.35
N ASN A 399 -5.38 2.99 18.47
CA ASN A 399 -4.27 2.47 19.26
C ASN A 399 -3.75 1.17 18.62
N LEU A 400 -2.60 1.25 17.94
CA LEU A 400 -2.01 0.12 17.23
C LEU A 400 -1.57 -1.04 18.13
N SER A 401 -1.35 -0.81 19.42
CA SER A 401 -1.01 -1.90 20.36
C SER A 401 -2.18 -2.88 20.61
N SER A 402 -3.39 -2.52 20.21
CA SER A 402 -4.59 -3.38 20.30
C SER A 402 -4.91 -4.11 18.99
N VAL A 403 -4.08 -3.96 17.96
CA VAL A 403 -4.30 -4.55 16.63
C VAL A 403 -3.17 -5.53 16.30
N ASN A 404 -3.50 -6.73 15.87
CA ASN A 404 -2.50 -7.72 15.47
C ASN A 404 -2.06 -7.47 14.02
N VAL A 405 -0.95 -6.74 13.86
CA VAL A 405 -0.31 -6.43 12.56
C VAL A 405 1.20 -6.65 12.67
N ASP A 406 1.82 -7.12 11.59
CA ASP A 406 3.26 -7.32 11.50
C ASP A 406 3.97 -6.03 11.02
N GLY A 407 3.24 -5.22 10.25
CA GLY A 407 3.69 -3.93 9.76
C GLY A 407 3.81 -2.87 10.86
N GLN A 408 4.49 -1.77 10.55
CA GLN A 408 4.64 -0.61 11.43
C GLN A 408 4.15 0.67 10.73
N SER A 409 3.60 1.60 11.51
CA SER A 409 3.22 2.91 10.97
C SER A 409 4.46 3.70 10.55
N PHE A 410 4.44 4.24 9.33
CA PHE A 410 5.46 5.17 8.82
C PHE A 410 5.00 6.64 8.84
N LEU A 411 3.92 6.96 9.54
CA LEU A 411 3.40 8.32 9.68
C LEU A 411 4.47 9.29 10.21
N SER A 412 5.28 8.86 11.18
CA SER A 412 6.37 9.64 11.75
C SER A 412 7.48 9.98 10.75
N GLN A 413 7.69 9.14 9.73
CA GLN A 413 8.68 9.40 8.69
C GLN A 413 8.21 10.51 7.72
N MET A 414 6.91 10.58 7.44
CA MET A 414 6.30 11.58 6.57
C MET A 414 6.12 12.92 7.27
N ALA A 415 5.73 12.88 8.53
CA ALA A 415 5.40 14.04 9.35
C ALA A 415 6.07 13.94 10.75
N PRO A 416 7.40 14.17 10.84
CA PRO A 416 8.16 13.97 12.09
C PRO A 416 7.67 14.82 13.27
N SER A 417 6.97 15.93 13.00
CA SER A 417 6.36 16.78 14.03
C SER A 417 5.22 16.09 14.77
N LEU A 418 4.65 15.02 14.22
CA LEU A 418 3.51 14.33 14.82
C LEU A 418 3.92 13.20 15.77
N ARG A 419 5.02 12.49 15.48
CA ARG A 419 5.50 11.34 16.28
C ARG A 419 6.98 11.04 16.06
N ASN A 420 7.61 10.35 17.02
CA ASN A 420 8.91 9.70 16.86
C ASN A 420 8.70 8.25 16.38
N GLY A 421 9.41 7.82 15.36
CA GLY A 421 9.32 6.46 14.81
C GLY A 421 10.68 5.81 14.61
N SER A 422 10.72 4.49 14.64
CA SER A 422 11.90 3.70 14.29
C SER A 422 11.92 3.40 12.78
N VAL A 423 13.13 3.25 12.25
CA VAL A 423 13.36 2.79 10.87
C VAL A 423 13.70 1.30 10.92
N ARG A 424 13.06 0.51 10.07
CA ARG A 424 13.33 -0.91 9.90
C ARG A 424 14.65 -1.09 9.11
N PRO A 425 15.67 -1.82 9.63
CA PRO A 425 16.92 -2.02 8.90
C PRO A 425 16.87 -3.23 7.96
N PHE A 426 15.91 -4.14 8.11
CA PHE A 426 15.73 -5.33 7.28
C PHE A 426 14.28 -5.80 7.29
N PHE A 427 13.90 -6.59 6.29
CA PHE A 427 12.54 -7.11 6.13
C PHE A 427 12.52 -8.42 5.35
N LEU A 428 11.39 -9.12 5.43
CA LEU A 428 11.10 -10.35 4.71
C LEU A 428 10.43 -10.06 3.37
N VAL A 429 10.83 -10.80 2.34
CA VAL A 429 10.06 -11.02 1.12
C VAL A 429 9.88 -12.53 0.98
N GLU A 430 8.66 -13.00 0.82
CA GLU A 430 8.36 -14.42 0.69
C GLU A 430 7.37 -14.67 -0.44
N TYR A 431 7.55 -15.78 -1.13
CA TYR A 431 6.71 -16.18 -2.24
C TYR A 431 6.47 -17.68 -2.23
N THR A 432 5.23 -18.09 -2.46
CA THR A 432 4.86 -19.50 -2.64
C THR A 432 4.49 -19.71 -4.10
N GLY A 433 5.29 -20.50 -4.82
CA GLY A 433 5.07 -20.84 -6.22
C GLY A 433 3.79 -21.62 -6.46
N GLU A 434 3.15 -21.37 -7.60
CA GLU A 434 2.03 -22.16 -8.10
C GLU A 434 2.53 -23.17 -9.11
N GLY A 435 2.01 -24.37 -9.09
CA GLY A 435 2.24 -25.36 -10.13
C GLY A 435 0.93 -25.82 -10.74
N HIS A 436 1.01 -26.37 -11.93
CA HIS A 436 -0.15 -26.96 -12.59
C HIS A 436 0.01 -28.48 -12.66
N PRO A 437 -1.02 -29.30 -12.33
CA PRO A 437 -0.90 -30.76 -12.31
C PRO A 437 -0.73 -31.37 -13.70
N THR A 438 -1.11 -30.65 -14.75
CA THR A 438 -0.98 -31.08 -16.15
C THR A 438 0.02 -30.19 -16.89
N PRO A 439 0.79 -30.72 -17.86
CA PRO A 439 1.64 -29.89 -18.71
C PRO A 439 0.84 -28.81 -19.44
N ASP A 440 1.45 -27.63 -19.63
CA ASP A 440 0.89 -26.59 -20.48
C ASP A 440 0.83 -27.12 -21.93
N PRO A 441 -0.33 -27.09 -22.62
CA PRO A 441 -0.46 -27.52 -24.00
C PRO A 441 0.47 -26.79 -24.99
N ALA A 442 0.80 -25.53 -24.70
CA ALA A 442 1.72 -24.73 -25.50
C ALA A 442 3.19 -25.09 -25.24
N CYS A 443 3.52 -25.67 -24.08
CA CYS A 443 4.87 -26.00 -23.67
C CYS A 443 4.98 -27.44 -23.12
N PRO A 444 4.60 -28.47 -23.92
CA PRO A 444 4.49 -29.85 -23.44
C PRO A 444 5.81 -30.44 -22.93
N LYS A 445 6.97 -29.90 -23.35
CA LYS A 445 8.30 -30.35 -22.93
C LYS A 445 8.65 -29.91 -21.51
N GLN A 446 7.97 -28.91 -20.96
CA GLN A 446 8.21 -28.42 -19.61
C GLN A 446 7.68 -29.38 -18.53
N GLY A 447 6.68 -30.19 -18.87
CA GLY A 447 6.08 -31.14 -17.93
C GLY A 447 5.11 -30.52 -16.91
N PRO A 448 4.61 -31.33 -15.97
CA PRO A 448 3.75 -30.84 -14.89
C PRO A 448 4.55 -30.05 -13.83
N GLY A 449 3.85 -29.28 -13.03
CA GLY A 449 4.45 -28.55 -11.90
C GLY A 449 4.84 -27.11 -12.21
N VAL A 450 4.65 -26.63 -13.44
CA VAL A 450 4.89 -25.25 -13.88
C VAL A 450 3.57 -24.55 -14.21
N SER A 451 3.54 -23.23 -14.07
CA SER A 451 2.41 -22.39 -14.47
C SER A 451 2.91 -21.08 -15.12
N GLN A 452 2.00 -20.32 -15.72
CA GLN A 452 2.34 -19.06 -16.41
C GLN A 452 3.41 -19.23 -17.49
N CYS A 453 3.14 -20.06 -18.50
CA CYS A 453 4.00 -20.22 -19.66
C CYS A 453 3.63 -19.23 -20.78
N PHE A 454 4.64 -18.67 -21.42
CA PHE A 454 4.50 -17.73 -22.54
C PHE A 454 4.77 -18.42 -23.90
N PRO A 455 4.45 -17.77 -25.06
CA PRO A 455 4.51 -18.39 -26.37
C PRO A 455 5.86 -19.00 -26.79
N ASP A 456 6.96 -18.53 -26.20
CA ASP A 456 8.31 -19.08 -26.39
C ASP A 456 8.67 -20.18 -25.38
N CYS A 457 7.67 -20.69 -24.66
CA CYS A 457 7.81 -21.72 -23.64
C CYS A 457 8.69 -21.31 -22.45
N VAL A 458 8.70 -20.03 -22.09
CA VAL A 458 9.25 -19.56 -20.84
C VAL A 458 8.16 -19.67 -19.77
N CYS A 459 8.42 -20.43 -18.72
CA CYS A 459 7.51 -20.61 -17.60
C CYS A 459 7.99 -19.78 -16.41
N GLU A 460 7.17 -18.83 -15.98
CA GLU A 460 7.52 -17.83 -14.98
C GLU A 460 7.20 -18.26 -13.54
N ASP A 461 6.52 -19.38 -13.36
CA ASP A 461 6.12 -19.90 -12.05
C ASP A 461 6.13 -21.43 -12.01
N ALA A 462 6.41 -21.97 -10.81
CA ALA A 462 6.41 -23.39 -10.50
C ALA A 462 6.34 -23.60 -8.99
N TYR A 463 5.99 -24.80 -8.54
CA TYR A 463 6.07 -25.17 -7.11
C TYR A 463 7.47 -24.90 -6.52
N ASN A 464 8.52 -25.19 -7.29
CA ASN A 464 9.91 -25.00 -6.89
C ASN A 464 10.35 -23.51 -6.91
N ASN A 465 9.51 -22.59 -7.38
CA ASN A 465 9.78 -21.15 -7.23
C ASN A 465 9.25 -20.62 -5.88
N THR A 466 9.26 -21.45 -4.85
CA THR A 466 8.95 -21.03 -3.47
C THR A 466 10.22 -20.57 -2.80
N TYR A 467 10.24 -19.32 -2.33
CA TYR A 467 11.43 -18.73 -1.72
C TYR A 467 11.09 -17.78 -0.57
N ALA A 468 12.09 -17.51 0.24
CA ALA A 468 12.06 -16.44 1.23
C ALA A 468 13.39 -15.68 1.22
N CYS A 469 13.30 -14.36 1.34
CA CYS A 469 14.43 -13.44 1.31
C CYS A 469 14.46 -12.54 2.54
N VAL A 470 15.67 -12.31 3.08
CA VAL A 470 15.90 -11.15 3.93
C VAL A 470 16.58 -10.06 3.12
N ARG A 471 15.95 -8.90 3.11
CA ARG A 471 16.45 -7.67 2.50
C ARG A 471 16.95 -6.77 3.60
N THR A 472 18.28 -6.50 3.65
CA THR A 472 18.90 -5.57 4.59
C THR A 472 19.17 -4.27 3.87
N LEU A 473 18.59 -3.18 4.38
CA LEU A 473 18.71 -1.85 3.80
C LEU A 473 18.80 -0.81 4.92
N ASP A 474 20.03 -0.39 5.18
CA ASP A 474 20.36 0.65 6.17
C ASP A 474 21.42 1.62 5.60
N SER A 475 22.06 2.42 6.44
CA SER A 475 23.08 3.38 6.01
C SER A 475 24.36 2.74 5.46
N GLU A 476 24.65 1.48 5.82
CA GLU A 476 25.90 0.77 5.51
C GLU A 476 25.66 -0.40 4.57
N ASN A 477 24.47 -1.01 4.62
CA ASN A 477 24.17 -2.26 3.96
C ASN A 477 23.03 -2.10 2.95
N ASN A 478 23.21 -2.71 1.80
CA ASN A 478 22.18 -2.86 0.77
C ASN A 478 22.29 -4.29 0.21
N LEU A 479 21.86 -5.27 1.03
CA LEU A 479 22.07 -6.69 0.80
C LEU A 479 20.74 -7.42 0.66
N GLN A 480 20.71 -8.44 -0.17
CA GLN A 480 19.61 -9.40 -0.27
C GLN A 480 20.15 -10.82 -0.19
N TYR A 481 19.53 -11.63 0.65
CA TYR A 481 19.82 -13.05 0.85
C TYR A 481 18.52 -13.83 0.70
N CYS A 482 18.48 -14.81 -0.19
CA CYS A 482 17.29 -15.61 -0.51
C CYS A 482 17.58 -17.10 -0.47
N GLU A 483 16.65 -17.87 0.08
CA GLU A 483 16.65 -19.33 0.06
C GLU A 483 15.44 -19.86 -0.68
N PHE A 484 15.63 -20.86 -1.53
CA PHE A 484 14.56 -21.55 -2.24
C PHE A 484 14.20 -22.85 -1.52
N ALA A 485 12.90 -23.09 -1.35
CA ALA A 485 12.35 -24.28 -0.72
C ALA A 485 12.17 -25.40 -1.73
N ASP A 486 13.27 -25.89 -2.30
CA ASP A 486 13.31 -26.97 -3.27
C ASP A 486 14.39 -28.01 -2.97
N SER A 487 14.54 -29.02 -3.83
CA SER A 487 15.53 -30.07 -3.68
C SER A 487 16.97 -29.61 -3.92
N GLU A 488 17.18 -28.46 -4.57
CA GLU A 488 18.51 -27.87 -4.77
C GLU A 488 18.98 -27.12 -3.52
N SER A 489 18.06 -26.70 -2.62
CA SER A 489 18.36 -25.81 -1.48
C SER A 489 19.17 -24.59 -1.94
N PHE A 490 18.73 -24.00 -3.06
CA PHE A 490 19.48 -22.96 -3.74
C PHE A 490 19.46 -21.66 -2.94
N VAL A 491 20.61 -20.96 -2.95
CA VAL A 491 20.78 -19.69 -2.23
C VAL A 491 21.27 -18.62 -3.18
N GLU A 492 20.64 -17.46 -3.13
CA GLU A 492 21.08 -16.27 -3.86
C GLU A 492 21.43 -15.14 -2.89
N VAL A 493 22.56 -14.48 -3.16
CA VAL A 493 23.02 -13.33 -2.38
C VAL A 493 23.47 -12.21 -3.31
N TYR A 494 23.01 -10.97 -3.04
CA TYR A 494 23.33 -9.79 -3.81
C TYR A 494 23.74 -8.62 -2.93
N ASN A 495 24.73 -7.85 -3.40
CA ASN A 495 25.04 -6.52 -2.86
C ASN A 495 24.55 -5.45 -3.86
N LEU A 496 23.39 -4.87 -3.59
CA LEU A 496 22.75 -3.95 -4.51
C LEU A 496 23.41 -2.56 -4.55
N THR A 497 24.37 -2.28 -3.67
CA THR A 497 25.20 -1.07 -3.79
C THR A 497 26.18 -1.18 -4.95
N SER A 498 26.81 -2.34 -5.12
CA SER A 498 27.77 -2.59 -6.21
C SER A 498 27.13 -3.23 -7.45
N ASP A 499 26.03 -3.95 -7.27
CA ASP A 499 25.30 -4.65 -8.34
C ASP A 499 23.78 -4.35 -8.25
N PRO A 500 23.35 -3.15 -8.65
CA PRO A 500 21.95 -2.74 -8.55
C PRO A 500 21.00 -3.53 -9.45
N HIS A 501 21.52 -4.27 -10.43
CA HIS A 501 20.76 -5.12 -11.34
C HIS A 501 20.79 -6.60 -10.95
N GLN A 502 21.42 -6.95 -9.82
CA GLN A 502 21.49 -8.32 -9.29
C GLN A 502 22.04 -9.34 -10.32
N LEU A 503 23.08 -8.94 -11.05
CA LEU A 503 23.66 -9.74 -12.15
C LEU A 503 24.47 -10.93 -11.64
N GLU A 504 25.16 -10.78 -10.50
CA GLU A 504 26.06 -11.78 -9.96
C GLU A 504 25.57 -12.31 -8.62
N ASN A 505 25.32 -13.63 -8.52
CA ASN A 505 25.09 -14.30 -7.25
C ASN A 505 26.41 -14.48 -6.50
N ILE A 506 26.62 -13.68 -5.46
CA ILE A 506 27.86 -13.65 -4.69
C ILE A 506 27.90 -14.65 -3.52
N VAL A 507 26.97 -15.59 -3.41
CA VAL A 507 26.86 -16.52 -2.27
C VAL A 507 28.19 -17.21 -1.94
N LYS A 508 29.00 -17.56 -2.96
CA LYS A 508 30.31 -18.21 -2.80
C LYS A 508 31.44 -17.25 -2.39
N LYS A 509 31.19 -15.95 -2.43
CA LYS A 509 32.19 -14.89 -2.14
C LYS A 509 31.93 -14.20 -0.79
N VAL A 510 30.75 -14.38 -0.21
CA VAL A 510 30.35 -13.77 1.07
C VAL A 510 30.96 -14.55 2.22
N ASP A 511 31.40 -13.84 3.24
CA ASP A 511 31.94 -14.45 4.47
C ASP A 511 30.89 -15.37 5.11
N PRO A 512 31.26 -16.60 5.51
CA PRO A 512 30.33 -17.56 6.11
C PRO A 512 29.63 -17.04 7.36
N THR A 513 30.24 -16.16 8.14
CA THR A 513 29.64 -15.57 9.35
C THR A 513 28.52 -14.60 8.98
N VAL A 514 28.67 -13.86 7.87
CA VAL A 514 27.63 -12.97 7.32
C VAL A 514 26.47 -13.79 6.77
N LEU A 515 26.74 -14.87 6.02
CA LEU A 515 25.71 -15.79 5.53
C LEU A 515 24.91 -16.40 6.69
N GLN A 516 25.60 -16.86 7.73
CA GLN A 516 24.95 -17.41 8.91
C GLN A 516 24.06 -16.38 9.62
N ALA A 517 24.52 -15.14 9.74
CA ALA A 517 23.72 -14.07 10.34
C ALA A 517 22.47 -13.75 9.51
N MET A 518 22.57 -13.76 8.18
CA MET A 518 21.44 -13.56 7.29
C MET A 518 20.43 -14.71 7.36
N ASN A 519 20.90 -15.96 7.35
CA ASN A 519 20.05 -17.14 7.51
C ASN A 519 19.29 -17.10 8.85
N GLN A 520 19.99 -16.83 9.96
CA GLN A 520 19.33 -16.72 11.28
C GLN A 520 18.27 -15.62 11.32
N ARG A 521 18.52 -14.49 10.63
CA ARG A 521 17.57 -13.40 10.51
C ARG A 521 16.36 -13.81 9.66
N LEU A 522 16.60 -14.54 8.57
CA LEU A 522 15.53 -15.07 7.72
C LEU A 522 14.60 -16.01 8.51
N ILE A 523 15.17 -16.95 9.26
CA ILE A 523 14.40 -17.89 10.11
C ILE A 523 13.53 -17.12 11.12
N LYS A 524 14.08 -16.09 11.77
CA LYS A 524 13.31 -15.26 12.71
C LYS A 524 12.15 -14.53 12.02
N LEU A 525 12.38 -14.00 10.82
CA LEU A 525 11.37 -13.29 10.05
C LEU A 525 10.26 -14.21 9.55
N GLN A 526 10.58 -15.42 9.10
CA GLN A 526 9.58 -16.39 8.64
C GLN A 526 8.71 -16.98 9.76
N SER A 527 9.11 -16.81 11.02
CA SER A 527 8.39 -17.31 12.19
C SER A 527 7.80 -16.20 13.08
N CYS A 528 7.95 -14.95 12.69
CA CYS A 528 7.44 -13.82 13.47
C CYS A 528 5.93 -13.63 13.30
N GLU A 529 5.28 -13.03 14.32
CA GLU A 529 3.90 -12.58 14.28
C GLU A 529 3.75 -11.30 15.12
N GLY A 530 3.00 -10.32 14.63
CA GLY A 530 2.68 -9.09 15.33
C GLY A 530 3.93 -8.33 15.82
N ASP A 531 4.01 -8.06 17.12
CA ASP A 531 5.14 -7.33 17.73
C ASP A 531 6.49 -7.99 17.49
N THR A 532 6.55 -9.32 17.38
CA THR A 532 7.82 -10.01 17.14
C THR A 532 8.40 -9.71 15.77
N CYS A 533 7.57 -9.37 14.76
CA CYS A 533 8.03 -8.93 13.43
C CYS A 533 8.64 -7.50 13.46
N ARG A 534 8.18 -6.65 14.38
CA ARG A 534 8.63 -5.26 14.50
C ARG A 534 9.89 -5.09 15.34
N HIS A 535 10.21 -6.06 16.20
CA HIS A 535 11.27 -5.98 17.20
C HIS A 535 12.31 -7.09 17.08
N ILE A 536 12.57 -7.59 15.87
CA ILE A 536 13.63 -8.58 15.63
C ILE A 536 15.01 -7.95 15.92
N LYS A 537 15.75 -8.59 16.84
CA LYS A 537 17.12 -8.23 17.21
C LYS A 537 18.13 -9.13 16.49
#